data_7b6210aeefc91082dd1367daec6e5817
#
_entry.id   7b6210aeefc91082dd1367daec6e5817
#
_cell.length_a   1.000
_cell.length_b   1.000
_cell.length_c   1.000
_cell.angle_alpha   90.00
_cell.angle_beta   90.00
_cell.angle_gamma   90.00
#
_symmetry.space_group_name_H-M   'P 1'
#
loop_
_entity.id
_entity.type
_entity.pdbx_description
1 polymer ?
#
loop_
_entity_poly.entity_id
_entity_poly.type
_entity_poly.pdbx_seq_one_letter_code
_entity_poly.pdbx_strand_id
1 'polypeptide(L)'
;MKKIISIFLLVSVVFAAKDTLSFVAVGDIMMGLNYPEDAPALPPQDGKLTFADVQDVLRNADITMGNLEGVLLDSGGSAKQCSNPSVCYVFRMPERYVNHLVDAGFDLMSVANNHSGDFGEAGRKGSVKALTEAGLGFAGFEGTAETYSLEKDGVRYGFAAFAPNTGTVRFHDTEKSKRLISELRKKSDIVIVSMHIGAEGTGSSRVTRKTENFVGENRGNPYEFARIAIDAGADMVFGHGPHVPRAIDLYKGKFIAYSLGNFATNASVNISGISGYAPIVKIKTDSKGNFLEGEIISAIQKGEKGERRPFLDPTGACIEKIKQLTEADIPETELFIDKSGKITLKK
;
A
#
# COMPACT_ATOMS: atom_id res chain seq x y z
N MET A 1 -7.24 43.97 -49.56
CA MET A 1 -7.40 43.27 -48.25
C MET A 1 -6.59 41.98 -48.33
N LYS A 2 -5.40 41.94 -47.74
CA LYS A 2 -4.56 40.73 -47.69
C LYS A 2 -5.02 39.88 -46.47
N LYS A 3 -5.49 38.66 -46.73
CA LYS A 3 -5.80 37.68 -45.67
C LYS A 3 -4.50 37.08 -45.16
N ILE A 4 -4.18 37.33 -43.89
CA ILE A 4 -3.09 36.65 -43.17
C ILE A 4 -3.66 35.30 -42.69
N ILE A 5 -3.12 34.20 -43.23
CA ILE A 5 -3.42 32.85 -42.76
C ILE A 5 -2.37 32.55 -41.69
N SER A 6 -2.80 32.55 -40.42
CA SER A 6 -1.96 32.07 -39.31
C SER A 6 -1.99 30.55 -39.31
N ILE A 7 -0.85 29.95 -39.62
CA ILE A 7 -0.64 28.49 -39.46
C ILE A 7 -0.23 28.25 -38.04
N PHE A 8 -1.11 27.63 -37.24
CA PHE A 8 -0.75 27.10 -35.94
C PHE A 8 0.00 25.77 -36.11
N LEU A 9 1.31 25.81 -35.86
CA LEU A 9 2.11 24.59 -35.77
C LEU A 9 1.77 23.89 -34.47
N LEU A 10 1.05 22.78 -34.52
CA LEU A 10 0.89 21.88 -33.38
C LEU A 10 2.23 21.15 -33.20
N VAL A 11 3.01 21.56 -32.21
CA VAL A 11 4.21 20.81 -31.77
C VAL A 11 3.70 19.67 -30.87
N SER A 12 3.61 18.48 -31.43
CA SER A 12 3.41 17.25 -30.65
C SER A 12 4.72 16.94 -29.91
N VAL A 13 4.74 17.15 -28.60
CA VAL A 13 5.83 16.66 -27.75
C VAL A 13 5.68 15.15 -27.66
N VAL A 14 6.47 14.42 -28.42
CA VAL A 14 6.57 12.96 -28.26
C VAL A 14 7.48 12.72 -27.07
N PHE A 15 6.89 12.38 -25.92
CA PHE A 15 7.67 11.85 -24.81
C PHE A 15 8.20 10.48 -25.23
N ALA A 16 9.51 10.29 -25.19
CA ALA A 16 10.10 8.97 -25.32
C ALA A 16 9.58 8.11 -24.14
N ALA A 17 9.00 6.95 -24.45
CA ALA A 17 8.56 6.03 -23.43
C ALA A 17 9.75 5.65 -22.52
N LYS A 18 9.57 5.72 -21.21
CA LYS A 18 10.59 5.28 -20.24
C LYS A 18 10.81 3.78 -20.40
N ASP A 19 12.04 3.36 -20.66
CA ASP A 19 12.41 1.93 -20.76
C ASP A 19 12.36 1.23 -19.40
N THR A 20 12.52 2.00 -18.31
CA THR A 20 12.50 1.51 -16.93
C THR A 20 11.58 2.36 -16.08
N LEU A 21 10.72 1.70 -15.31
CA LEU A 21 9.79 2.31 -14.38
C LEU A 21 10.16 1.93 -12.94
N SER A 22 10.03 2.88 -12.02
CA SER A 22 10.37 2.72 -10.61
C SER A 22 9.14 2.85 -9.71
N PHE A 23 9.05 1.96 -8.72
CA PHE A 23 7.93 1.90 -7.79
C PHE A 23 8.46 1.85 -6.36
N VAL A 24 7.83 2.60 -5.46
CA VAL A 24 8.04 2.51 -4.02
C VAL A 24 6.74 2.07 -3.37
N ALA A 25 6.82 1.06 -2.51
CA ALA A 25 5.69 0.59 -1.73
C ALA A 25 6.07 0.50 -0.25
N VAL A 26 5.14 0.91 0.60
CA VAL A 26 5.25 0.83 2.06
C VAL A 26 4.03 0.17 2.67
N GLY A 27 4.12 -0.19 3.95
CA GLY A 27 3.06 -0.85 4.70
C GLY A 27 1.93 0.07 5.15
N ASP A 28 1.36 -0.26 6.31
CA ASP A 28 0.14 0.36 6.83
C ASP A 28 0.40 1.74 7.41
N ILE A 29 -0.48 2.69 7.07
CA ILE A 29 -0.38 4.11 7.45
C ILE A 29 -1.61 4.51 8.26
N MET A 30 -1.39 4.82 9.54
CA MET A 30 -2.35 5.40 10.48
C MET A 30 -1.64 6.49 11.29
N MET A 31 -1.73 7.72 10.81
CA MET A 31 -0.86 8.84 11.23
C MET A 31 -1.23 9.46 12.58
N GLY A 32 -2.37 9.08 13.14
CA GLY A 32 -2.87 9.61 14.42
C GLY A 32 -4.40 9.58 14.47
N LEU A 33 -4.96 9.70 15.67
CA LEU A 33 -6.38 9.51 15.91
C LEU A 33 -7.03 10.77 16.48
N ASN A 34 -8.12 11.24 15.84
CA ASN A 34 -8.98 12.30 16.39
C ASN A 34 -10.22 11.71 17.08
N TYR A 35 -10.23 10.39 17.33
CA TYR A 35 -11.26 9.68 18.08
C TYR A 35 -10.63 8.77 19.13
N PRO A 36 -11.18 8.68 20.35
CA PRO A 36 -12.32 9.45 20.84
C PRO A 36 -12.01 10.96 20.92
N GLU A 37 -13.05 11.81 20.78
CA GLU A 37 -12.86 13.27 20.63
C GLU A 37 -12.38 13.93 21.93
N ASP A 38 -12.68 13.33 23.09
CA ASP A 38 -12.22 13.76 24.42
C ASP A 38 -10.81 13.28 24.77
N ALA A 39 -10.25 12.36 23.98
CA ALA A 39 -8.91 11.81 24.18
C ALA A 39 -8.18 11.53 22.86
N PRO A 40 -7.98 12.54 21.99
CA PRO A 40 -7.31 12.36 20.72
C PRO A 40 -5.84 11.97 20.90
N ALA A 41 -5.32 11.15 19.98
CA ALA A 41 -3.93 10.76 19.91
C ALA A 41 -3.30 11.26 18.60
N LEU A 42 -3.16 12.56 18.50
CA LEU A 42 -2.54 13.23 17.35
C LEU A 42 -1.03 13.40 17.59
N PRO A 43 -0.20 13.23 16.55
CA PRO A 43 1.23 13.42 16.66
C PRO A 43 1.60 14.90 16.87
N PRO A 44 2.78 15.18 17.47
CA PRO A 44 3.29 16.53 17.62
C PRO A 44 3.35 17.28 16.30
N GLN A 45 3.24 18.60 16.37
CA GLN A 45 3.23 19.49 15.20
C GLN A 45 2.20 19.07 14.14
N ASP A 46 1.08 18.50 14.61
CA ASP A 46 -0.01 18.04 13.74
C ASP A 46 0.44 17.06 12.65
N GLY A 47 1.40 16.19 12.95
CA GLY A 47 1.87 15.13 12.06
C GLY A 47 2.84 15.55 10.96
N LYS A 48 3.29 16.81 10.91
CA LYS A 48 4.21 17.31 9.86
C LYS A 48 5.51 16.52 9.74
N LEU A 49 5.94 15.87 10.81
CA LEU A 49 7.16 15.08 10.84
C LEU A 49 6.95 13.59 10.53
N THR A 50 5.73 13.15 10.26
CA THR A 50 5.40 11.72 10.12
C THR A 50 6.31 11.00 9.12
N PHE A 51 6.63 11.62 8.00
CA PHE A 51 7.47 11.01 6.95
C PHE A 51 8.84 11.69 6.80
N ALA A 52 9.21 12.63 7.67
CA ALA A 52 10.39 13.50 7.48
C ALA A 52 11.70 12.71 7.24
N ASP A 53 11.93 11.61 7.97
CA ASP A 53 13.17 10.84 7.88
C ASP A 53 13.22 9.86 6.67
N VAL A 54 12.11 9.68 5.97
CA VAL A 54 11.98 8.75 4.82
C VAL A 54 11.46 9.42 3.56
N GLN A 55 11.15 10.71 3.61
CA GLN A 55 10.49 11.45 2.54
C GLN A 55 11.27 11.44 1.22
N ASP A 56 12.59 11.59 1.28
CA ASP A 56 13.43 11.58 0.07
C ASP A 56 13.37 10.23 -0.65
N VAL A 57 13.24 9.14 0.10
CA VAL A 57 13.07 7.80 -0.48
C VAL A 57 11.69 7.68 -1.13
N LEU A 58 10.64 8.13 -0.44
CA LEU A 58 9.26 8.07 -0.93
C LEU A 58 9.05 8.88 -2.21
N ARG A 59 9.70 10.03 -2.33
CA ARG A 59 9.61 10.91 -3.51
C ARG A 59 10.42 10.43 -4.71
N ASN A 60 11.31 9.46 -4.52
CA ASN A 60 12.25 9.02 -5.56
C ASN A 60 11.76 7.78 -6.31
N ALA A 61 10.55 7.88 -6.88
CA ALA A 61 9.96 6.86 -7.77
C ALA A 61 8.97 7.47 -8.76
N ASP A 62 8.64 6.72 -9.80
CA ASP A 62 7.56 7.10 -10.71
C ASP A 62 6.20 6.96 -10.04
N ILE A 63 6.02 5.92 -9.23
CA ILE A 63 4.81 5.67 -8.43
C ILE A 63 5.20 5.29 -7.00
N THR A 64 4.62 5.98 -6.03
CA THR A 64 4.73 5.64 -4.60
C THR A 64 3.36 5.29 -4.04
N MET A 65 3.26 4.16 -3.32
CA MET A 65 2.01 3.66 -2.78
C MET A 65 2.12 3.17 -1.33
N GLY A 66 0.97 3.16 -0.63
CA GLY A 66 0.81 2.59 0.71
C GLY A 66 -0.63 2.17 0.99
N ASN A 67 -0.88 1.64 2.18
CA ASN A 67 -2.22 1.31 2.66
C ASN A 67 -2.66 2.35 3.71
N LEU A 68 -3.72 3.10 3.42
CA LEU A 68 -4.35 4.05 4.36
C LEU A 68 -5.26 3.26 5.31
N GLU A 69 -4.74 2.87 6.46
CA GLU A 69 -5.44 2.03 7.43
C GLU A 69 -6.25 2.85 8.42
N GLY A 70 -7.54 2.96 8.13
CA GLY A 70 -8.48 3.81 8.83
C GLY A 70 -9.23 4.74 7.88
N VAL A 71 -9.95 5.70 8.45
CA VAL A 71 -10.73 6.67 7.68
C VAL A 71 -10.22 8.09 7.90
N LEU A 72 -10.32 8.91 6.87
CA LEU A 72 -10.13 10.37 6.96
C LEU A 72 -11.50 10.99 7.20
N LEU A 73 -11.73 11.50 8.42
CA LEU A 73 -13.00 12.08 8.82
C LEU A 73 -12.79 13.00 10.03
N ASP A 74 -13.15 14.27 9.92
CA ASP A 74 -12.96 15.22 11.02
C ASP A 74 -13.95 14.99 12.15
N SER A 75 -15.22 14.72 11.83
CA SER A 75 -16.29 14.51 12.81
C SER A 75 -17.47 13.72 12.24
N GLY A 76 -18.35 13.25 13.13
CA GLY A 76 -19.56 12.51 12.75
C GLY A 76 -19.27 11.03 12.43
N GLY A 77 -20.32 10.37 11.89
CA GLY A 77 -20.35 8.91 11.77
C GLY A 77 -20.51 8.21 13.13
N SER A 78 -20.75 6.91 13.08
CA SER A 78 -20.83 6.08 14.27
C SER A 78 -19.66 5.11 14.27
N ALA A 79 -18.88 5.10 15.36
CA ALA A 79 -17.80 4.16 15.52
C ALA A 79 -18.31 2.72 15.49
N LYS A 80 -17.57 1.82 14.83
CA LYS A 80 -17.92 0.40 14.80
C LYS A 80 -18.02 -0.16 16.22
N GLN A 81 -18.93 -1.12 16.38
CA GLN A 81 -19.07 -1.87 17.61
C GLN A 81 -18.39 -3.23 17.46
N CYS A 82 -17.57 -3.61 18.41
CA CYS A 82 -16.92 -4.91 18.45
C CYS A 82 -17.54 -5.79 19.53
N SER A 83 -17.58 -7.09 19.29
CA SER A 83 -18.05 -8.07 20.28
C SER A 83 -17.20 -8.08 21.56
N ASN A 84 -15.92 -7.74 21.47
CA ASN A 84 -15.02 -7.54 22.59
C ASN A 84 -14.45 -6.12 22.57
N PRO A 85 -14.97 -5.20 23.41
CA PRO A 85 -14.50 -3.81 23.43
C PRO A 85 -13.03 -3.64 23.83
N SER A 86 -12.44 -4.57 24.57
CA SER A 86 -11.04 -4.46 25.04
C SER A 86 -10.00 -4.62 23.92
N VAL A 87 -10.41 -5.14 22.76
CA VAL A 87 -9.58 -5.32 21.57
C VAL A 87 -10.21 -4.66 20.35
N CYS A 88 -11.08 -3.67 20.59
CA CYS A 88 -11.74 -2.90 19.55
C CYS A 88 -10.91 -1.69 19.17
N TYR A 89 -10.19 -1.77 18.08
CA TYR A 89 -9.44 -0.65 17.53
C TYR A 89 -10.29 0.08 16.50
N VAL A 90 -10.39 1.41 16.65
CA VAL A 90 -11.17 2.29 15.78
C VAL A 90 -10.28 3.42 15.31
N PHE A 91 -10.10 3.53 13.98
CA PHE A 91 -9.14 4.44 13.39
C PHE A 91 -9.84 5.55 12.59
N ARG A 92 -9.79 6.77 13.14
CA ARG A 92 -10.27 7.98 12.49
C ARG A 92 -9.17 9.03 12.54
N MET A 93 -8.70 9.44 11.37
CA MET A 93 -7.68 10.47 11.20
C MET A 93 -8.32 11.78 10.73
N PRO A 94 -7.77 12.96 11.11
CA PRO A 94 -8.23 14.22 10.55
C PRO A 94 -8.15 14.24 9.02
N GLU A 95 -9.17 14.80 8.34
CA GLU A 95 -9.20 14.93 6.87
C GLU A 95 -7.94 15.63 6.34
N ARG A 96 -7.46 16.68 7.04
CA ARG A 96 -6.25 17.42 6.65
C ARG A 96 -4.95 16.60 6.61
N TYR A 97 -4.93 15.41 7.23
CA TYR A 97 -3.74 14.53 7.20
C TYR A 97 -3.47 13.93 5.83
N VAL A 98 -4.42 14.01 4.91
CA VAL A 98 -4.19 13.70 3.50
C VAL A 98 -3.03 14.53 2.92
N ASN A 99 -2.83 15.77 3.38
CA ASN A 99 -1.73 16.63 2.91
C ASN A 99 -0.35 16.06 3.27
N HIS A 100 -0.22 15.33 4.37
CA HIS A 100 1.05 14.67 4.72
C HIS A 100 1.40 13.54 3.74
N LEU A 101 0.40 12.88 3.17
CA LEU A 101 0.60 11.87 2.12
C LEU A 101 1.06 12.53 0.81
N VAL A 102 0.41 13.64 0.42
CA VAL A 102 0.82 14.44 -0.74
C VAL A 102 2.24 14.96 -0.58
N ASP A 103 2.53 15.56 0.56
CA ASP A 103 3.85 16.12 0.87
C ASP A 103 4.93 15.03 0.92
N ALA A 104 4.59 13.82 1.33
CA ALA A 104 5.51 12.68 1.31
C ALA A 104 5.73 12.10 -0.08
N GLY A 105 4.92 12.48 -1.08
CA GLY A 105 5.06 12.04 -2.47
C GLY A 105 4.32 10.75 -2.81
N PHE A 106 3.28 10.40 -2.05
CA PHE A 106 2.40 9.28 -2.44
C PHE A 106 1.57 9.64 -3.66
N ASP A 107 1.42 8.67 -4.56
CA ASP A 107 0.57 8.73 -5.75
C ASP A 107 -0.70 7.90 -5.59
N LEU A 108 -0.60 6.74 -4.90
CA LEU A 108 -1.66 5.74 -4.79
C LEU A 108 -1.86 5.28 -3.34
N MET A 109 -3.11 5.23 -2.90
CA MET A 109 -3.49 4.71 -1.58
C MET A 109 -4.48 3.55 -1.70
N SER A 110 -4.12 2.40 -1.11
CA SER A 110 -5.12 1.37 -0.83
C SER A 110 -6.04 1.88 0.28
N VAL A 111 -7.34 1.76 0.08
CA VAL A 111 -8.37 2.00 1.10
C VAL A 111 -9.15 0.72 1.43
N ALA A 112 -8.69 -0.43 0.90
CA ALA A 112 -9.25 -1.74 1.20
C ALA A 112 -8.52 -2.36 2.41
N ASN A 113 -9.11 -2.26 3.59
CA ASN A 113 -8.60 -2.86 4.83
C ASN A 113 -9.72 -3.04 5.87
N ASN A 114 -9.41 -3.68 7.00
CA ASN A 114 -10.35 -3.96 8.09
C ASN A 114 -10.79 -2.71 8.87
N HIS A 115 -10.14 -1.56 8.67
CA HIS A 115 -10.49 -0.27 9.28
C HIS A 115 -11.23 0.68 8.35
N SER A 116 -11.44 0.30 7.10
CA SER A 116 -12.23 1.08 6.11
C SER A 116 -13.68 1.34 6.53
N GLY A 117 -14.21 0.49 7.38
CA GLY A 117 -15.59 0.56 7.89
C GLY A 117 -15.73 1.15 9.28
N ASP A 118 -14.67 1.65 9.91
CA ASP A 118 -14.67 2.06 11.32
C ASP A 118 -15.69 3.12 11.68
N PHE A 119 -16.05 3.98 10.72
CA PHE A 119 -17.14 4.97 10.83
C PHE A 119 -18.21 4.77 9.75
N GLY A 120 -18.41 3.55 9.32
CA GLY A 120 -19.41 3.17 8.33
C GLY A 120 -19.29 3.96 7.02
N GLU A 121 -20.42 4.32 6.45
CA GLU A 121 -20.47 5.07 5.18
C GLU A 121 -19.90 6.49 5.32
N ALA A 122 -20.09 7.14 6.48
CA ALA A 122 -19.56 8.50 6.72
C ALA A 122 -18.04 8.52 6.63
N GLY A 123 -17.36 7.53 7.26
CA GLY A 123 -15.90 7.40 7.20
C GLY A 123 -15.39 7.16 5.77
N ARG A 124 -16.03 6.27 5.01
CA ARG A 124 -15.67 6.03 3.60
C ARG A 124 -15.87 7.27 2.73
N LYS A 125 -16.99 7.98 2.89
CA LYS A 125 -17.27 9.24 2.15
C LYS A 125 -16.26 10.34 2.50
N GLY A 126 -15.88 10.49 3.78
CA GLY A 126 -14.84 11.42 4.21
C GLY A 126 -13.50 11.10 3.55
N SER A 127 -13.09 9.83 3.57
CA SER A 127 -11.84 9.40 2.91
C SER A 127 -11.86 9.64 1.40
N VAL A 128 -12.98 9.30 0.71
CA VAL A 128 -13.14 9.54 -0.73
C VAL A 128 -13.00 11.03 -1.04
N LYS A 129 -13.71 11.89 -0.27
CA LYS A 129 -13.65 13.34 -0.42
C LYS A 129 -12.22 13.86 -0.26
N ALA A 130 -11.59 13.56 0.88
CA ALA A 130 -10.25 14.07 1.20
C ALA A 130 -9.20 13.65 0.17
N LEU A 131 -9.18 12.36 -0.22
CA LEU A 131 -8.25 11.83 -1.22
C LEU A 131 -8.48 12.44 -2.61
N THR A 132 -9.76 12.61 -3.02
CA THR A 132 -10.11 13.22 -4.31
C THR A 132 -9.71 14.68 -4.37
N GLU A 133 -10.01 15.47 -3.32
CA GLU A 133 -9.66 16.89 -3.23
C GLU A 133 -8.14 17.10 -3.21
N ALA A 134 -7.40 16.16 -2.63
CA ALA A 134 -5.94 16.17 -2.60
C ALA A 134 -5.27 15.68 -3.91
N GLY A 135 -6.05 15.14 -4.86
CA GLY A 135 -5.53 14.60 -6.11
C GLY A 135 -4.78 13.27 -5.98
N LEU A 136 -4.94 12.56 -4.85
CA LEU A 136 -4.35 11.24 -4.65
C LEU A 136 -5.21 10.15 -5.30
N GLY A 137 -4.57 9.22 -6.00
CA GLY A 137 -5.23 8.03 -6.52
C GLY A 137 -5.54 7.04 -5.40
N PHE A 138 -6.71 6.39 -5.44
CA PHE A 138 -7.08 5.39 -4.45
C PHE A 138 -8.04 4.36 -5.02
N ALA A 139 -8.00 3.15 -4.44
CA ALA A 139 -8.92 2.07 -4.80
C ALA A 139 -9.21 1.17 -3.59
N GLY A 140 -10.34 0.47 -3.65
CA GLY A 140 -10.69 -0.56 -2.68
C GLY A 140 -12.08 -0.47 -2.07
N PHE A 141 -12.84 0.62 -2.27
CA PHE A 141 -14.23 0.73 -1.80
C PHE A 141 -15.21 0.16 -2.81
N GLU A 142 -15.98 -0.84 -2.40
CA GLU A 142 -16.97 -1.51 -3.23
C GLU A 142 -18.05 -0.53 -3.72
N GLY A 143 -18.36 -0.58 -5.02
CA GLY A 143 -19.40 0.24 -5.65
C GLY A 143 -19.06 1.73 -5.78
N THR A 144 -17.95 2.22 -5.19
CA THR A 144 -17.62 3.65 -5.19
C THR A 144 -16.26 3.91 -5.84
N ALA A 145 -15.22 3.18 -5.43
CA ALA A 145 -13.85 3.34 -5.91
C ALA A 145 -13.16 1.96 -5.94
N GLU A 146 -13.67 1.08 -6.80
CA GLU A 146 -13.16 -0.31 -6.88
C GLU A 146 -11.78 -0.37 -7.51
N THR A 147 -11.52 0.50 -8.49
CA THR A 147 -10.25 0.64 -9.20
C THR A 147 -9.94 2.10 -9.44
N TYR A 148 -8.66 2.39 -9.71
CA TYR A 148 -8.21 3.72 -10.12
C TYR A 148 -7.32 3.62 -11.37
N SER A 149 -7.29 4.68 -12.17
CA SER A 149 -6.39 4.80 -13.33
C SER A 149 -5.82 6.20 -13.37
N LEU A 150 -4.52 6.31 -13.60
CA LEU A 150 -3.86 7.59 -13.83
C LEU A 150 -2.87 7.47 -14.99
N GLU A 151 -2.57 8.59 -15.59
CA GLU A 151 -1.47 8.74 -16.55
C GLU A 151 -0.44 9.68 -15.93
N LYS A 152 0.82 9.26 -15.90
CA LYS A 152 1.95 10.04 -15.39
C LYS A 152 3.15 9.79 -16.30
N ASP A 153 3.76 10.86 -16.79
CA ASP A 153 4.91 10.80 -17.69
C ASP A 153 4.70 9.94 -18.95
N GLY A 154 3.46 9.92 -19.48
CA GLY A 154 3.09 9.16 -20.68
C GLY A 154 2.88 7.66 -20.44
N VAL A 155 2.87 7.20 -19.18
CA VAL A 155 2.56 5.82 -18.79
C VAL A 155 1.21 5.77 -18.09
N ARG A 156 0.38 4.81 -18.51
CA ARG A 156 -0.95 4.57 -17.91
C ARG A 156 -0.85 3.51 -16.84
N TYR A 157 -1.17 3.88 -15.62
CA TYR A 157 -1.18 3.00 -14.46
C TYR A 157 -2.61 2.65 -14.07
N GLY A 158 -2.86 1.36 -13.84
CA GLY A 158 -4.09 0.84 -13.24
C GLY A 158 -3.82 0.39 -11.81
N PHE A 159 -4.73 0.68 -10.91
CA PHE A 159 -4.64 0.30 -9.51
C PHE A 159 -5.92 -0.35 -9.00
N ALA A 160 -5.80 -1.49 -8.31
CA ALA A 160 -6.90 -2.17 -7.62
C ALA A 160 -6.46 -2.58 -6.21
N ALA A 161 -7.39 -2.55 -5.26
CA ALA A 161 -7.12 -2.95 -3.89
C ALA A 161 -8.24 -3.84 -3.33
N PHE A 162 -7.85 -4.86 -2.56
CA PHE A 162 -8.73 -5.93 -2.11
C PHE A 162 -8.54 -6.22 -0.61
N ALA A 163 -9.66 -6.51 0.09
CA ALA A 163 -9.65 -6.90 1.50
C ALA A 163 -10.79 -7.90 1.78
N PRO A 164 -10.87 -8.53 2.96
CA PRO A 164 -11.98 -9.43 3.31
C PRO A 164 -13.27 -8.72 3.71
N ASN A 165 -13.19 -7.44 4.10
CA ASN A 165 -14.20 -6.75 4.89
C ASN A 165 -15.33 -6.17 4.06
N THR A 166 -16.51 -6.04 4.67
CA THR A 166 -17.69 -5.43 4.03
C THR A 166 -17.45 -3.97 3.70
N GLY A 167 -17.88 -3.55 2.51
CA GLY A 167 -17.69 -2.18 1.98
C GLY A 167 -16.35 -2.01 1.25
N THR A 168 -15.50 -3.03 1.25
CA THR A 168 -14.32 -3.10 0.39
C THR A 168 -14.56 -4.03 -0.79
N VAL A 169 -13.72 -3.94 -1.83
CA VAL A 169 -13.69 -4.94 -2.90
C VAL A 169 -13.14 -6.24 -2.30
N ARG A 170 -14.03 -7.22 -2.14
CA ARG A 170 -13.71 -8.44 -1.41
C ARG A 170 -12.94 -9.42 -2.27
N PHE A 171 -11.74 -9.81 -1.82
CA PHE A 171 -10.94 -10.83 -2.51
C PHE A 171 -11.62 -12.21 -2.57
N HIS A 172 -12.58 -12.50 -1.68
CA HIS A 172 -13.36 -13.75 -1.71
C HIS A 172 -14.21 -13.91 -2.97
N ASP A 173 -14.62 -12.80 -3.59
CA ASP A 173 -15.20 -12.82 -4.93
C ASP A 173 -14.07 -12.84 -5.97
N THR A 174 -13.50 -14.02 -6.16
CA THR A 174 -12.37 -14.24 -7.07
C THR A 174 -12.70 -13.86 -8.51
N GLU A 175 -13.91 -14.10 -8.96
CA GLU A 175 -14.33 -13.77 -10.34
C GLU A 175 -14.46 -12.24 -10.53
N LYS A 176 -14.99 -11.54 -9.55
CA LYS A 176 -14.99 -10.06 -9.55
C LYS A 176 -13.56 -9.52 -9.54
N SER A 177 -12.69 -10.08 -8.68
CA SER A 177 -11.29 -9.67 -8.59
C SER A 177 -10.56 -9.84 -9.94
N LYS A 178 -10.67 -11.00 -10.57
CA LYS A 178 -10.10 -11.26 -11.89
C LYS A 178 -10.65 -10.30 -12.95
N ARG A 179 -11.96 -10.08 -12.97
CA ARG A 179 -12.59 -9.15 -13.91
C ARG A 179 -12.03 -7.73 -13.77
N LEU A 180 -12.00 -7.17 -12.55
CA LEU A 180 -11.50 -5.81 -12.30
C LEU A 180 -10.04 -5.65 -12.76
N ILE A 181 -9.17 -6.61 -12.44
CA ILE A 181 -7.76 -6.59 -12.85
C ILE A 181 -7.65 -6.70 -14.37
N SER A 182 -8.40 -7.61 -15.01
CA SER A 182 -8.37 -7.79 -16.46
C SER A 182 -8.90 -6.55 -17.20
N GLU A 183 -9.88 -5.86 -16.66
CA GLU A 183 -10.39 -4.60 -17.21
C GLU A 183 -9.36 -3.47 -17.09
N LEU A 184 -8.63 -3.39 -15.96
CA LEU A 184 -7.49 -2.49 -15.82
C LEU A 184 -6.40 -2.79 -16.84
N ARG A 185 -6.03 -4.06 -17.03
CA ARG A 185 -5.00 -4.47 -18.01
C ARG A 185 -5.29 -4.01 -19.43
N LYS A 186 -6.56 -3.99 -19.84
CA LYS A 186 -6.95 -3.55 -21.19
C LYS A 186 -6.67 -2.06 -21.46
N LYS A 187 -6.61 -1.22 -20.44
CA LYS A 187 -6.50 0.24 -20.53
C LYS A 187 -5.23 0.83 -19.89
N SER A 188 -4.39 -0.03 -19.28
CA SER A 188 -3.19 0.40 -18.55
C SER A 188 -1.95 -0.29 -19.10
N ASP A 189 -0.83 0.41 -19.08
CA ASP A 189 0.47 -0.14 -19.42
C ASP A 189 1.05 -0.93 -18.25
N ILE A 190 0.78 -0.50 -17.02
CA ILE A 190 1.15 -1.16 -15.76
C ILE A 190 -0.08 -1.31 -14.87
N VAL A 191 -0.26 -2.49 -14.26
CA VAL A 191 -1.33 -2.77 -13.30
C VAL A 191 -0.74 -3.14 -11.94
N ILE A 192 -1.09 -2.35 -10.93
CA ILE A 192 -0.64 -2.50 -9.54
C ILE A 192 -1.81 -3.02 -8.70
N VAL A 193 -1.57 -4.06 -7.90
CA VAL A 193 -2.57 -4.60 -6.99
C VAL A 193 -2.09 -4.47 -5.54
N SER A 194 -2.97 -3.96 -4.68
CA SER A 194 -2.83 -4.03 -3.22
C SER A 194 -3.74 -5.11 -2.66
N MET A 195 -3.24 -5.90 -1.69
CA MET A 195 -4.03 -6.91 -1.00
C MET A 195 -3.86 -6.79 0.52
N HIS A 196 -4.96 -6.59 1.24
CA HIS A 196 -4.98 -6.62 2.70
C HIS A 196 -5.49 -7.99 3.16
N ILE A 197 -4.59 -8.99 3.15
CA ILE A 197 -4.91 -10.42 3.27
C ILE A 197 -3.92 -11.11 4.21
N GLY A 198 -4.42 -12.04 5.04
CA GLY A 198 -3.64 -12.84 5.98
C GLY A 198 -3.95 -12.55 7.44
N ALA A 199 -3.57 -13.44 8.32
CA ALA A 199 -3.70 -13.31 9.77
C ALA A 199 -2.73 -12.26 10.33
N GLU A 200 -3.13 -11.62 11.42
CA GLU A 200 -2.39 -10.51 12.03
C GLU A 200 -1.42 -10.96 13.13
N GLY A 201 -0.39 -10.12 13.36
CA GLY A 201 0.50 -10.19 14.52
C GLY A 201 1.81 -10.92 14.28
N THR A 202 2.69 -10.88 15.29
CA THR A 202 4.08 -11.38 15.23
C THR A 202 4.17 -12.89 14.92
N GLY A 203 3.18 -13.68 15.34
CA GLY A 203 3.08 -15.11 15.02
C GLY A 203 2.70 -15.41 13.58
N SER A 204 2.28 -14.41 12.82
CA SER A 204 1.76 -14.54 11.45
C SER A 204 2.74 -14.05 10.38
N SER A 205 4.04 -13.98 10.68
CA SER A 205 5.06 -13.52 9.73
C SER A 205 5.33 -14.49 8.58
N ARG A 206 4.92 -15.76 8.68
CA ARG A 206 5.15 -16.79 7.66
C ARG A 206 4.07 -16.78 6.58
N VAL A 207 4.48 -17.03 5.34
CA VAL A 207 3.56 -17.30 4.22
C VAL A 207 3.21 -18.79 4.23
N THR A 208 2.05 -19.10 4.77
CA THR A 208 1.63 -20.50 5.03
C THR A 208 1.17 -21.24 3.79
N ARG A 209 0.89 -20.54 2.68
CA ARG A 209 0.25 -21.04 1.43
C ARG A 209 -1.11 -21.68 1.65
N LYS A 210 -1.76 -21.37 2.76
CA LYS A 210 -3.08 -21.87 3.14
C LYS A 210 -3.98 -20.70 3.50
N THR A 211 -5.28 -20.96 3.55
CA THR A 211 -6.23 -19.98 4.11
C THR A 211 -5.87 -19.70 5.56
N GLU A 212 -5.73 -18.44 5.87
CA GLU A 212 -5.44 -17.93 7.20
C GLU A 212 -6.71 -17.39 7.85
N ASN A 213 -6.86 -17.61 9.15
CA ASN A 213 -7.99 -17.11 9.94
C ASN A 213 -7.46 -16.23 11.06
N PHE A 214 -8.18 -15.14 11.38
CA PHE A 214 -7.86 -14.27 12.50
C PHE A 214 -9.15 -13.78 13.18
N VAL A 215 -9.25 -13.98 14.49
CA VAL A 215 -10.43 -13.59 15.31
C VAL A 215 -11.76 -14.09 14.69
N GLY A 216 -11.76 -15.33 14.18
CA GLY A 216 -12.93 -15.96 13.55
C GLY A 216 -13.24 -15.51 12.13
N GLU A 217 -12.47 -14.58 11.55
CA GLU A 217 -12.61 -14.14 10.17
C GLU A 217 -11.70 -14.93 9.23
N ASN A 218 -12.21 -15.28 8.06
CA ASN A 218 -11.40 -15.81 6.97
C ASN A 218 -10.60 -14.66 6.33
N ARG A 219 -9.29 -14.62 6.62
CA ARG A 219 -8.35 -13.62 6.11
C ARG A 219 -7.66 -14.04 4.81
N GLY A 220 -8.09 -15.16 4.21
CA GLY A 220 -7.68 -15.63 2.90
C GLY A 220 -6.32 -16.31 2.86
N ASN A 221 -5.92 -16.61 1.62
CA ASN A 221 -4.60 -17.16 1.30
C ASN A 221 -3.83 -16.14 0.46
N PRO A 222 -2.90 -15.37 1.07
CA PRO A 222 -2.15 -14.34 0.36
C PRO A 222 -1.34 -14.89 -0.84
N TYR A 223 -0.79 -16.10 -0.67
CA TYR A 223 0.00 -16.76 -1.71
C TYR A 223 -0.82 -17.07 -2.97
N GLU A 224 -2.01 -17.60 -2.78
CA GLU A 224 -2.93 -17.94 -3.86
C GLU A 224 -3.50 -16.70 -4.53
N PHE A 225 -3.96 -15.71 -3.74
CA PHE A 225 -4.56 -14.50 -4.27
C PHE A 225 -3.55 -13.68 -5.10
N ALA A 226 -2.29 -13.57 -4.65
CA ALA A 226 -1.27 -12.86 -5.42
C ALA A 226 -1.05 -13.48 -6.80
N ARG A 227 -1.07 -14.82 -6.91
CA ARG A 227 -0.96 -15.51 -8.19
C ARG A 227 -2.18 -15.32 -9.07
N ILE A 228 -3.38 -15.38 -8.49
CA ILE A 228 -4.63 -15.07 -9.19
C ILE A 228 -4.59 -13.65 -9.76
N ALA A 229 -4.10 -12.68 -8.99
CA ALA A 229 -3.98 -11.29 -9.43
C ALA A 229 -3.02 -11.15 -10.62
N ILE A 230 -1.84 -11.79 -10.57
CA ILE A 230 -0.88 -11.78 -11.67
C ILE A 230 -1.44 -12.49 -12.91
N ASP A 231 -2.07 -13.63 -12.73
CA ASP A 231 -2.69 -14.38 -13.84
C ASP A 231 -3.85 -13.62 -14.49
N ALA A 232 -4.50 -12.73 -13.74
CA ALA A 232 -5.53 -11.81 -14.25
C ALA A 232 -4.97 -10.56 -14.95
N GLY A 233 -3.65 -10.31 -14.88
CA GLY A 233 -2.98 -9.22 -15.57
C GLY A 233 -2.31 -8.17 -14.68
N ALA A 234 -2.15 -8.41 -13.38
CA ALA A 234 -1.35 -7.55 -12.52
C ALA A 234 0.15 -7.68 -12.84
N ASP A 235 0.88 -6.57 -12.76
CA ASP A 235 2.33 -6.53 -12.96
C ASP A 235 3.08 -6.60 -11.62
N MET A 236 2.43 -6.24 -10.53
CA MET A 236 2.96 -6.34 -9.19
C MET A 236 1.86 -6.42 -8.14
N VAL A 237 2.17 -7.06 -7.00
CA VAL A 237 1.25 -7.19 -5.87
C VAL A 237 1.95 -6.78 -4.58
N PHE A 238 1.34 -5.85 -3.84
CA PHE A 238 1.82 -5.42 -2.52
C PHE A 238 0.81 -5.79 -1.44
N GLY A 239 1.28 -6.55 -0.45
CA GLY A 239 0.47 -7.08 0.63
C GLY A 239 0.51 -6.25 1.91
N HIS A 240 -0.62 -6.27 2.61
CA HIS A 240 -0.92 -5.65 3.88
C HIS A 240 -1.77 -6.59 4.75
N GLY A 241 -2.03 -6.23 5.99
CA GLY A 241 -2.92 -6.94 6.90
C GLY A 241 -2.23 -7.70 8.02
N PRO A 242 -1.15 -8.44 7.80
CA PRO A 242 -0.42 -9.11 8.87
C PRO A 242 0.24 -8.18 9.90
N HIS A 243 0.40 -6.90 9.60
CA HIS A 243 1.08 -5.88 10.44
C HIS A 243 2.53 -6.22 10.80
N VAL A 244 3.11 -7.16 10.08
CA VAL A 244 4.52 -7.55 10.14
C VAL A 244 5.02 -7.83 8.73
N PRO A 245 6.30 -7.58 8.41
CA PRO A 245 6.86 -7.94 7.12
C PRO A 245 6.81 -9.46 6.88
N ARG A 246 6.52 -9.84 5.63
CA ARG A 246 6.55 -11.22 5.14
C ARG A 246 7.55 -11.36 3.98
N ALA A 247 7.64 -12.58 3.44
CA ALA A 247 8.44 -12.90 2.28
C ALA A 247 8.08 -12.04 1.06
N ILE A 248 9.06 -11.93 0.14
CA ILE A 248 8.83 -11.45 -1.22
C ILE A 248 8.98 -12.59 -2.23
N ASP A 249 8.45 -12.41 -3.42
CA ASP A 249 8.44 -13.46 -4.44
C ASP A 249 8.50 -12.88 -5.85
N LEU A 250 8.82 -13.73 -6.80
CA LEU A 250 8.71 -13.47 -8.22
C LEU A 250 7.88 -14.58 -8.87
N TYR A 251 6.75 -14.22 -9.46
CA TYR A 251 5.88 -15.16 -10.16
C TYR A 251 5.65 -14.68 -11.59
N LYS A 252 6.03 -15.50 -12.57
CA LYS A 252 5.97 -15.16 -14.01
C LYS A 252 6.67 -13.82 -14.34
N GLY A 253 7.80 -13.56 -13.69
CA GLY A 253 8.55 -12.32 -13.85
C GLY A 253 7.92 -11.08 -13.17
N LYS A 254 6.85 -11.25 -12.39
CA LYS A 254 6.11 -10.19 -11.70
C LYS A 254 6.39 -10.22 -10.20
N PHE A 255 6.62 -9.05 -9.61
CA PHE A 255 7.03 -8.92 -8.21
C PHE A 255 5.84 -9.04 -7.25
N ILE A 256 6.05 -9.72 -6.14
CA ILE A 256 5.08 -9.85 -5.04
C ILE A 256 5.78 -9.57 -3.71
N ALA A 257 5.19 -8.70 -2.89
CA ALA A 257 5.48 -8.59 -1.46
C ALA A 257 4.23 -9.08 -0.69
N TYR A 258 4.37 -10.12 0.14
CA TYR A 258 3.21 -10.71 0.83
C TYR A 258 2.70 -9.90 2.02
N SER A 259 3.55 -9.09 2.64
CA SER A 259 3.17 -8.04 3.59
C SER A 259 4.34 -7.09 3.81
N LEU A 260 4.03 -5.79 3.80
CA LEU A 260 4.98 -4.73 4.13
C LEU A 260 4.91 -4.30 5.61
N GLY A 261 4.02 -4.94 6.40
CA GLY A 261 3.87 -4.63 7.83
C GLY A 261 3.33 -3.23 8.10
N ASN A 262 3.59 -2.72 9.29
CA ASN A 262 3.26 -1.35 9.66
C ASN A 262 4.33 -0.38 9.13
N PHE A 263 3.91 0.78 8.62
CA PHE A 263 4.88 1.79 8.16
C PHE A 263 4.89 3.04 9.02
N ALA A 264 3.75 3.71 9.13
CA ALA A 264 3.61 4.93 9.92
C ALA A 264 2.35 4.81 10.78
N THR A 265 2.42 4.02 11.86
CA THR A 265 1.29 3.70 12.71
C THR A 265 1.47 4.34 14.09
N ASN A 266 0.82 5.47 14.29
CA ASN A 266 0.86 6.19 15.56
C ASN A 266 -0.20 5.66 16.53
N ALA A 267 -0.06 5.96 17.81
CA ALA A 267 -0.99 5.70 18.89
C ALA A 267 -1.19 4.22 19.27
N SER A 268 -2.23 3.54 18.77
CA SER A 268 -2.73 2.30 19.36
C SER A 268 -2.06 1.02 18.84
N VAL A 269 -1.25 1.10 17.80
CA VAL A 269 -0.62 -0.07 17.18
C VAL A 269 0.67 -0.45 17.94
N ASN A 270 0.86 -1.75 18.18
CA ASN A 270 2.10 -2.26 18.77
C ASN A 270 3.26 -2.17 17.75
N ILE A 271 4.37 -1.57 18.16
CA ILE A 271 5.62 -1.48 17.36
C ILE A 271 6.80 -2.25 17.99
N SER A 272 6.55 -3.14 18.95
CA SER A 272 7.62 -3.92 19.57
C SER A 272 8.13 -5.01 18.63
N GLY A 273 9.45 -5.19 18.57
CA GLY A 273 10.09 -6.19 17.74
C GLY A 273 9.73 -6.06 16.26
N ILE A 274 9.38 -7.16 15.61
CA ILE A 274 9.05 -7.21 14.17
C ILE A 274 7.83 -6.35 13.79
N SER A 275 6.92 -6.04 14.72
CA SER A 275 5.77 -5.16 14.47
C SER A 275 6.18 -3.70 14.26
N GLY A 276 7.39 -3.32 14.71
CA GLY A 276 7.98 -2.00 14.47
C GLY A 276 8.81 -1.92 13.18
N TYR A 277 8.98 -3.02 12.46
CA TYR A 277 9.67 -3.01 11.18
C TYR A 277 8.80 -2.36 10.12
N ALA A 278 9.36 -1.39 9.42
CA ALA A 278 8.69 -0.52 8.46
C ALA A 278 9.43 -0.51 7.10
N PRO A 279 9.60 -1.66 6.44
CA PRO A 279 10.37 -1.73 5.21
C PRO A 279 9.79 -0.82 4.13
N ILE A 280 10.69 -0.18 3.38
CA ILE A 280 10.36 0.49 2.12
C ILE A 280 10.89 -0.40 1.00
N VAL A 281 10.00 -0.89 0.15
CA VAL A 281 10.40 -1.72 -0.98
C VAL A 281 10.38 -0.87 -2.24
N LYS A 282 11.53 -0.75 -2.87
CA LYS A 282 11.70 -0.09 -4.16
C LYS A 282 11.98 -1.14 -5.23
N ILE A 283 11.25 -1.10 -6.34
CA ILE A 283 11.47 -1.99 -7.48
C ILE A 283 11.58 -1.21 -8.76
N LYS A 284 12.28 -1.78 -9.73
CA LYS A 284 12.29 -1.32 -11.13
C LYS A 284 11.77 -2.42 -12.03
N THR A 285 10.99 -2.02 -13.01
CA THR A 285 10.47 -2.90 -14.06
C THR A 285 10.80 -2.36 -15.44
N ASP A 286 10.72 -3.22 -16.44
CA ASP A 286 10.61 -2.75 -17.82
C ASP A 286 9.22 -2.11 -18.08
N SER A 287 9.02 -1.56 -19.26
CA SER A 287 7.75 -0.96 -19.69
C SER A 287 6.57 -1.94 -19.79
N LYS A 288 6.84 -3.26 -19.65
CA LYS A 288 5.84 -4.34 -19.60
C LYS A 288 5.60 -4.86 -18.18
N GLY A 289 6.16 -4.18 -17.16
CA GLY A 289 6.02 -4.56 -15.76
C GLY A 289 6.82 -5.80 -15.34
N ASN A 290 7.79 -6.28 -16.16
CA ASN A 290 8.67 -7.36 -15.73
C ASN A 290 9.73 -6.82 -14.80
N PHE A 291 9.95 -7.53 -13.69
CA PHE A 291 10.93 -7.15 -12.66
C PHE A 291 12.35 -7.14 -13.24
N LEU A 292 13.09 -6.09 -12.97
CA LEU A 292 14.50 -5.92 -13.37
C LEU A 292 15.43 -6.01 -12.16
N GLU A 293 15.21 -5.18 -11.17
CA GLU A 293 15.95 -5.11 -9.91
C GLU A 293 15.10 -4.44 -8.82
N GLY A 294 15.49 -4.55 -7.58
CA GLY A 294 14.86 -3.86 -6.48
C GLY A 294 15.78 -3.64 -5.29
N GLU A 295 15.22 -3.04 -4.25
CA GLU A 295 15.91 -2.77 -2.99
C GLU A 295 14.90 -2.80 -1.84
N ILE A 296 15.27 -3.43 -0.73
CA ILE A 296 14.61 -3.27 0.55
C ILE A 296 15.41 -2.23 1.33
N ILE A 297 14.82 -1.08 1.57
CA ILE A 297 15.38 -0.05 2.41
C ILE A 297 14.86 -0.29 3.82
N SER A 298 15.77 -0.60 4.76
CA SER A 298 15.40 -0.88 6.13
C SER A 298 14.96 0.41 6.82
N ALA A 299 13.75 0.41 7.37
CA ALA A 299 13.26 1.44 8.28
C ALA A 299 12.52 0.78 9.45
N ILE A 300 12.49 1.47 10.58
CA ILE A 300 11.79 1.03 11.78
C ILE A 300 11.00 2.18 12.38
N GLN A 301 9.87 1.86 12.98
CA GLN A 301 9.12 2.85 13.73
C GLN A 301 9.74 3.07 15.10
N LYS A 302 9.93 4.33 15.47
CA LYS A 302 10.44 4.77 16.78
C LYS A 302 9.56 5.88 17.34
N GLY A 303 9.68 6.13 18.62
CA GLY A 303 8.99 7.18 19.35
C GLY A 303 8.02 6.63 20.40
N GLU A 304 7.63 7.48 21.32
CA GLU A 304 6.60 7.21 22.31
C GLU A 304 5.21 7.13 21.65
N LYS A 305 4.24 6.57 22.36
CA LYS A 305 2.86 6.55 21.90
C LYS A 305 2.39 7.97 21.60
N GLY A 306 1.95 8.22 20.37
CA GLY A 306 1.57 9.54 19.89
C GLY A 306 2.66 10.25 19.06
N GLU A 307 3.91 9.76 19.07
CA GLU A 307 5.04 10.36 18.33
C GLU A 307 5.70 9.39 17.35
N ARG A 308 5.15 8.20 17.21
CA ARG A 308 5.71 7.10 16.42
C ARG A 308 5.72 7.44 14.94
N ARG A 309 6.85 7.21 14.30
CA ARG A 309 7.05 7.43 12.89
C ARG A 309 8.19 6.56 12.35
N PRO A 310 8.29 6.34 11.03
CA PRO A 310 9.39 5.58 10.43
C PRO A 310 10.69 6.38 10.42
N PHE A 311 11.80 5.70 10.70
CA PHE A 311 13.17 6.18 10.58
C PHE A 311 13.97 5.17 9.77
N LEU A 312 14.90 5.64 8.95
CA LEU A 312 15.86 4.76 8.29
C LEU A 312 16.65 3.99 9.35
N ASP A 313 16.80 2.69 9.12
CA ASP A 313 17.48 1.78 10.04
C ASP A 313 18.81 1.29 9.45
N PRO A 314 19.97 1.80 9.93
CA PRO A 314 21.26 1.39 9.43
C PRO A 314 21.66 -0.03 9.82
N THR A 315 20.93 -0.68 10.73
CA THR A 315 21.20 -2.07 11.13
C THR A 315 20.74 -3.10 10.11
N GLY A 316 19.84 -2.69 9.20
CA GLY A 316 19.31 -3.59 8.16
C GLY A 316 18.33 -4.65 8.69
N ALA A 317 17.70 -4.42 9.85
CA ALA A 317 16.84 -5.41 10.49
C ALA A 317 15.68 -5.89 9.60
N CYS A 318 15.06 -4.99 8.82
CA CYS A 318 14.03 -5.38 7.85
C CYS A 318 14.58 -6.25 6.73
N ILE A 319 15.77 -5.92 6.22
CA ILE A 319 16.44 -6.66 5.14
C ILE A 319 16.67 -8.10 5.56
N GLU A 320 17.32 -8.29 6.69
CA GLU A 320 17.63 -9.62 7.21
C GLU A 320 16.35 -10.43 7.46
N LYS A 321 15.32 -9.78 8.04
CA LYS A 321 14.05 -10.47 8.33
C LYS A 321 13.32 -10.90 7.06
N ILE A 322 13.17 -10.03 6.07
CA ILE A 322 12.48 -10.35 4.81
C ILE A 322 13.27 -11.43 4.05
N LYS A 323 14.60 -11.34 4.04
CA LYS A 323 15.47 -12.35 3.44
C LYS A 323 15.25 -13.72 4.07
N GLN A 324 15.31 -13.83 5.40
CA GLN A 324 15.06 -15.08 6.13
C GLN A 324 13.69 -15.68 5.82
N LEU A 325 12.65 -14.83 5.79
CA LEU A 325 11.30 -15.27 5.49
C LEU A 325 11.16 -15.71 4.03
N THR A 326 11.81 -15.01 3.10
CA THR A 326 11.79 -15.36 1.68
C THR A 326 12.46 -16.70 1.44
N GLU A 327 13.65 -16.91 1.99
CA GLU A 327 14.39 -18.20 1.89
C GLU A 327 13.61 -19.37 2.51
N ALA A 328 12.88 -19.13 3.61
CA ALA A 328 12.15 -20.16 4.33
C ALA A 328 10.78 -20.48 3.74
N ASP A 329 10.05 -19.49 3.21
CA ASP A 329 8.66 -19.65 2.79
C ASP A 329 8.51 -19.83 1.27
N ILE A 330 9.46 -19.23 0.50
CA ILE A 330 9.46 -19.22 -0.96
C ILE A 330 10.86 -19.64 -1.49
N PRO A 331 11.35 -20.82 -1.13
CA PRO A 331 12.70 -21.25 -1.52
C PRO A 331 12.89 -21.36 -3.05
N GLU A 332 11.78 -21.56 -3.78
CA GLU A 332 11.75 -21.60 -5.23
C GLU A 332 11.78 -20.24 -5.93
N THR A 333 11.65 -19.12 -5.20
CA THR A 333 11.68 -17.80 -5.84
C THR A 333 13.00 -17.57 -6.60
N GLU A 334 12.90 -16.91 -7.73
CA GLU A 334 14.06 -16.50 -8.53
C GLU A 334 14.77 -15.25 -7.98
N LEU A 335 14.25 -14.67 -6.88
CA LEU A 335 14.86 -13.49 -6.25
C LEU A 335 16.02 -13.86 -5.35
N PHE A 336 17.07 -13.05 -5.41
CA PHE A 336 18.19 -13.04 -4.47
C PHE A 336 18.24 -11.69 -3.76
N ILE A 337 18.31 -11.72 -2.42
CA ILE A 337 18.42 -10.53 -1.57
C ILE A 337 19.81 -10.54 -0.95
N ASP A 338 20.61 -9.54 -1.25
CA ASP A 338 21.92 -9.40 -0.64
C ASP A 338 21.85 -8.71 0.74
N LYS A 339 23.01 -8.59 1.41
CA LYS A 339 23.10 -7.99 2.75
C LYS A 339 22.80 -6.47 2.77
N SER A 340 22.91 -5.80 1.65
CA SER A 340 22.58 -4.37 1.53
C SER A 340 21.09 -4.11 1.27
N GLY A 341 20.30 -5.17 1.01
CA GLY A 341 18.90 -5.10 0.65
C GLY A 341 18.65 -5.07 -0.84
N LYS A 342 19.70 -5.13 -1.68
CA LYS A 342 19.53 -5.20 -3.14
C LYS A 342 18.85 -6.51 -3.52
N ILE A 343 17.83 -6.41 -4.38
CA ILE A 343 17.07 -7.53 -4.90
C ILE A 343 17.44 -7.71 -6.39
N THR A 344 17.90 -8.90 -6.74
CA THR A 344 18.26 -9.27 -8.11
C THR A 344 17.69 -10.64 -8.46
N LEU A 345 17.74 -11.02 -9.73
CA LEU A 345 17.47 -12.39 -10.14
C LEU A 345 18.63 -13.30 -9.73
N LYS A 346 18.33 -14.52 -9.27
CA LYS A 346 19.31 -15.58 -9.08
C LYS A 346 20.01 -15.88 -10.41
N LYS A 347 21.32 -16.10 -10.37
CA LYS A 347 22.11 -16.47 -11.54
C LYS A 347 21.92 -17.95 -11.88
#